data_c8efe3d1411bb6f5437201f25590ffef
#
_entry.id   c8efe3d1411bb6f5437201f25590ffef
#
_cell.length_a   1.000
_cell.length_b   1.000
_cell.length_c   1.000
_cell.angle_alpha   90.00
_cell.angle_beta   90.00
_cell.angle_gamma   90.00
#
_symmetry.space_group_name_H-M   'P 1'
#
loop_
_entity.id
_entity.type
_entity.pdbx_description
1 polymer ?
#
loop_
_entity_poly.entity_id
_entity_poly.type
_entity_poly.pdbx_seq_one_letter_code
_entity_poly.pdbx_strand_id
1 'polypeptide(L)'
;MATVPFAWPSLTLLEQFLIVGWCLAVVVPMAYAVRSKAPLSLGIVLAVLFGSVMQALIGAMYRMDLIQDFMLWFDLVLIPGRMNDPRWWHTAVTAGFLHAQFDLMHVLGNVVILALVGVPLEQRLGTKRYAAVYAIGLLGGSLAWTLANWQSITPAWGASGAAFGLLGAYLAGWPRDEIPFPLILIRPWPVSLIALLYFGLEIARWWAAEGGAGGNVAHMAHLGGFLATYLTLPLIARGGPVARGVVDGGPSGLSTLHGRRDALRSSMTNLRNVDDPWTARGLPVPKRARGVLASLLDASDEPETRLAWFEQLANMVQCPVCDGDVGVVERKNGPRLQCANDPQHLDWPPSEEATG
;
A
#
# COMPACT_ATOMS: atom_id res chain seq x y z
N MET A 1 33.14 -12.59 25.96
CA MET A 1 32.22 -12.42 27.10
C MET A 1 30.80 -12.46 26.54
N ALA A 2 29.97 -13.43 26.94
CA ALA A 2 28.57 -13.47 26.58
C ALA A 2 27.85 -12.37 27.38
N THR A 3 27.64 -11.20 26.77
CA THR A 3 26.83 -10.16 27.38
C THR A 3 25.39 -10.64 27.47
N VAL A 4 24.79 -10.50 28.65
CA VAL A 4 23.36 -10.80 28.83
C VAL A 4 22.57 -9.70 28.12
N PRO A 5 21.61 -10.03 27.22
CA PRO A 5 20.80 -9.01 26.57
C PRO A 5 20.02 -8.24 27.66
N PHE A 6 19.97 -6.93 27.52
CA PHE A 6 19.28 -6.01 28.41
C PHE A 6 19.68 -6.13 29.89
N ALA A 7 20.84 -5.61 30.24
CA ALA A 7 21.17 -5.34 31.64
C ALA A 7 20.30 -4.16 32.16
N TRP A 8 18.96 -4.32 32.08
CA TRP A 8 17.96 -3.30 32.47
C TRP A 8 18.28 -2.59 33.78
N PRO A 9 18.75 -3.32 34.86
CA PRO A 9 19.10 -2.68 36.10
C PRO A 9 20.35 -1.80 36.06
N SER A 10 21.20 -1.90 35.03
CA SER A 10 22.40 -1.07 34.88
C SER A 10 22.13 0.23 34.13
N LEU A 11 20.94 0.38 33.55
CA LEU A 11 20.54 1.57 32.83
C LEU A 11 20.06 2.67 33.79
N THR A 12 20.38 3.90 33.50
CA THR A 12 19.79 5.05 34.18
C THR A 12 18.27 5.12 33.91
N LEU A 13 17.54 5.79 34.80
CA LEU A 13 16.10 6.01 34.59
C LEU A 13 15.80 6.70 33.26
N LEU A 14 16.64 7.64 32.83
CA LEU A 14 16.49 8.33 31.55
C LEU A 14 16.61 7.36 30.38
N GLU A 15 17.63 6.50 30.37
CA GLU A 15 17.84 5.49 29.33
C GLU A 15 16.68 4.49 29.28
N GLN A 16 16.17 4.06 30.43
CA GLN A 16 14.98 3.20 30.51
C GLN A 16 13.75 3.89 29.88
N PHE A 17 13.50 5.16 30.19
CA PHE A 17 12.42 5.94 29.58
C PHE A 17 12.59 6.09 28.06
N LEU A 18 13.80 6.30 27.58
CA LEU A 18 14.08 6.44 26.15
C LEU A 18 13.82 5.14 25.39
N ILE A 19 14.18 3.98 25.96
CA ILE A 19 13.87 2.67 25.36
C ILE A 19 12.36 2.44 25.33
N VAL A 20 11.67 2.69 26.44
CA VAL A 20 10.21 2.58 26.47
C VAL A 20 9.58 3.52 25.45
N GLY A 21 10.08 4.74 25.34
CA GLY A 21 9.66 5.71 24.33
C GLY A 21 9.85 5.19 22.90
N TRP A 22 10.99 4.57 22.60
CA TRP A 22 11.24 3.95 21.32
C TRP A 22 10.29 2.76 21.06
N CYS A 23 10.11 1.89 22.02
CA CYS A 23 9.15 0.78 21.93
C CYS A 23 7.73 1.30 21.66
N LEU A 24 7.30 2.35 22.34
CA LEU A 24 6.00 2.97 22.12
C LEU A 24 5.92 3.60 20.72
N ALA A 25 6.96 4.29 20.25
CA ALA A 25 7.02 4.87 18.92
C ALA A 25 6.84 3.81 17.81
N VAL A 26 7.32 2.59 18.04
CA VAL A 26 7.17 1.46 17.11
C VAL A 26 5.80 0.77 17.27
N VAL A 27 5.39 0.46 18.49
CA VAL A 27 4.21 -0.41 18.73
C VAL A 27 2.90 0.36 18.59
N VAL A 28 2.82 1.60 19.08
CA VAL A 28 1.56 2.36 19.14
C VAL A 28 0.96 2.61 17.76
N PRO A 29 1.70 3.03 16.71
CA PRO A 29 1.13 3.23 15.39
C PRO A 29 0.52 1.96 14.80
N MET A 30 1.19 0.82 14.95
CA MET A 30 0.68 -0.48 14.47
C MET A 30 -0.56 -0.92 15.25
N ALA A 31 -0.52 -0.81 16.58
CA ALA A 31 -1.66 -1.14 17.44
C ALA A 31 -2.87 -0.23 17.14
N TYR A 32 -2.63 1.06 16.93
CA TYR A 32 -3.67 2.01 16.55
C TYR A 32 -4.28 1.64 15.19
N ALA A 33 -3.47 1.34 14.18
CA ALA A 33 -3.96 0.93 12.86
C ALA A 33 -4.89 -0.28 12.96
N VAL A 34 -4.49 -1.32 13.72
CA VAL A 34 -5.32 -2.52 13.93
C VAL A 34 -6.62 -2.19 14.65
N ARG A 35 -6.58 -1.36 15.71
CA ARG A 35 -7.78 -1.01 16.50
C ARG A 35 -8.75 -0.12 15.75
N SER A 36 -8.25 0.85 14.98
CA SER A 36 -9.04 1.81 14.19
C SER A 36 -9.48 1.24 12.83
N LYS A 37 -9.07 0.01 12.50
CA LYS A 37 -9.27 -0.61 11.18
C LYS A 37 -8.66 0.20 10.03
N ALA A 38 -7.64 1.01 10.34
CA ALA A 38 -6.80 1.65 9.34
C ALA A 38 -5.82 0.62 8.71
N PRO A 39 -5.26 0.90 7.54
CA PRO A 39 -4.26 0.01 6.94
C PRO A 39 -3.06 -0.21 7.88
N LEU A 40 -2.73 -1.48 8.16
CA LEU A 40 -1.55 -1.84 8.97
C LEU A 40 -0.25 -1.38 8.31
N SER A 41 -0.21 -1.38 6.97
CA SER A 41 0.91 -0.86 6.18
C SER A 41 1.27 0.57 6.56
N LEU A 42 0.28 1.45 6.74
CA LEU A 42 0.51 2.81 7.24
C LEU A 42 0.98 2.83 8.69
N GLY A 43 0.44 1.94 9.53
CA GLY A 43 0.91 1.78 10.90
C GLY A 43 2.40 1.38 10.96
N ILE A 44 2.83 0.48 10.07
CA ILE A 44 4.25 0.06 9.96
C ILE A 44 5.12 1.21 9.43
N VAL A 45 4.67 1.96 8.41
CA VAL A 45 5.37 3.15 7.91
C VAL A 45 5.62 4.15 9.03
N LEU A 46 4.60 4.46 9.84
CA LEU A 46 4.72 5.36 10.97
C LEU A 46 5.61 4.77 12.08
N ALA A 47 5.54 3.46 12.32
CA ALA A 47 6.42 2.78 13.28
C ALA A 47 7.90 2.91 12.90
N VAL A 48 8.23 2.70 11.62
CA VAL A 48 9.59 2.88 11.08
C VAL A 48 10.02 4.34 11.19
N LEU A 49 9.16 5.27 10.81
CA LEU A 49 9.47 6.71 10.85
C LEU A 49 9.69 7.21 12.28
N PHE A 50 8.75 6.96 13.19
CA PHE A 50 8.84 7.41 14.58
C PHE A 50 9.95 6.69 15.36
N GLY A 51 10.14 5.38 15.10
CA GLY A 51 11.25 4.62 15.65
C GLY A 51 12.60 5.20 15.23
N SER A 52 12.75 5.60 13.95
CA SER A 52 13.97 6.22 13.44
C SER A 52 14.19 7.62 14.01
N VAL A 53 13.14 8.42 14.19
CA VAL A 53 13.23 9.74 14.84
C VAL A 53 13.68 9.60 16.29
N MET A 54 13.09 8.67 17.05
CA MET A 54 13.50 8.39 18.42
C MET A 54 14.94 7.88 18.50
N GLN A 55 15.34 7.03 17.56
CA GLN A 55 16.72 6.54 17.47
C GLN A 55 17.71 7.68 17.20
N ALA A 56 17.36 8.60 16.29
CA ALA A 56 18.19 9.78 16.02
C ALA A 56 18.29 10.71 17.23
N LEU A 57 17.18 10.91 17.96
CA LEU A 57 17.15 11.69 19.19
C LEU A 57 18.08 11.10 20.27
N ILE A 58 17.96 9.79 20.53
CA ILE A 58 18.80 9.07 21.49
C ILE A 58 20.28 9.17 21.08
N GLY A 59 20.59 8.98 19.79
CA GLY A 59 21.95 9.16 19.28
C GLY A 59 22.48 10.58 19.38
N ALA A 60 21.63 11.60 19.29
CA ALA A 60 22.01 12.99 19.53
C ALA A 60 22.30 13.24 21.02
N MET A 61 21.46 12.72 21.92
CA MET A 61 21.68 12.83 23.38
C MET A 61 22.98 12.14 23.82
N TYR A 62 23.30 10.98 23.25
CA TYR A 62 24.58 10.30 23.46
C TYR A 62 25.78 11.19 23.08
N ARG A 63 25.72 11.84 21.90
CA ARG A 63 26.81 12.73 21.43
C ARG A 63 26.94 14.02 22.24
N MET A 64 25.90 14.41 22.98
CA MET A 64 25.90 15.53 23.90
C MET A 64 26.31 15.13 25.32
N ASP A 65 26.77 13.89 25.53
CA ASP A 65 27.13 13.32 26.83
C ASP A 65 25.98 13.35 27.86
N LEU A 66 24.74 13.40 27.39
CA LEU A 66 23.54 13.39 28.23
C LEU A 66 23.14 11.96 28.69
N ILE A 67 23.56 10.94 27.94
CA ILE A 67 23.38 9.53 28.23
C ILE A 67 24.68 8.77 27.92
N GLN A 68 24.96 7.71 28.70
CA GLN A 68 26.24 7.02 28.63
C GLN A 68 26.23 5.77 27.75
N ASP A 69 25.11 5.07 27.63
CA ASP A 69 25.07 3.78 26.96
C ASP A 69 24.42 3.83 25.58
N PHE A 70 25.26 4.06 24.55
CA PHE A 70 24.88 3.88 23.15
C PHE A 70 24.77 2.39 22.75
N MET A 71 25.25 1.48 23.58
CA MET A 71 25.30 0.04 23.31
C MET A 71 23.92 -0.63 23.27
N LEU A 72 22.88 0.10 23.68
CA LEU A 72 21.48 -0.35 23.67
C LEU A 72 21.02 -0.88 22.30
N TRP A 73 21.47 -0.22 21.23
CA TRP A 73 21.11 -0.66 19.89
C TRP A 73 21.72 -2.02 19.54
N PHE A 74 22.89 -2.39 20.12
CA PHE A 74 23.50 -3.69 19.91
C PHE A 74 22.70 -4.86 20.48
N ASP A 75 21.79 -4.59 21.40
CA ASP A 75 20.87 -5.60 21.93
C ASP A 75 19.61 -5.77 21.07
N LEU A 76 19.37 -4.88 20.11
CA LEU A 76 18.21 -4.86 19.21
C LEU A 76 18.56 -5.13 17.76
N VAL A 77 19.82 -4.96 17.34
CA VAL A 77 20.30 -5.25 15.97
C VAL A 77 20.60 -6.72 15.80
N LEU A 78 20.40 -7.21 14.59
CA LEU A 78 20.71 -8.60 14.23
C LEU A 78 22.22 -8.78 14.05
N ILE A 79 22.84 -9.58 14.91
CA ILE A 79 24.25 -9.98 14.80
C ILE A 79 24.30 -11.50 14.59
N PRO A 80 24.71 -11.97 13.40
CA PRO A 80 24.70 -13.41 13.05
C PRO A 80 25.40 -14.30 14.09
N GLY A 81 26.57 -13.89 14.57
CA GLY A 81 27.36 -14.64 15.55
C GLY A 81 26.67 -14.84 16.91
N ARG A 82 25.58 -14.10 17.21
CA ARG A 82 24.78 -14.24 18.42
C ARG A 82 23.59 -15.17 18.27
N MET A 83 23.19 -15.50 17.04
CA MET A 83 21.94 -16.24 16.75
C MET A 83 21.97 -17.71 17.19
N ASN A 84 23.14 -18.24 17.59
CA ASN A 84 23.27 -19.55 18.24
C ASN A 84 22.64 -19.61 19.64
N ASP A 85 22.39 -18.44 20.26
CA ASP A 85 21.80 -18.32 21.58
C ASP A 85 20.36 -17.79 21.47
N PRO A 86 19.34 -18.55 21.91
CA PRO A 86 17.93 -18.15 21.83
C PRO A 86 17.61 -16.79 22.45
N ARG A 87 18.41 -16.33 23.41
CA ARG A 87 18.25 -15.01 24.02
C ARG A 87 18.31 -13.86 23.01
N TRP A 88 18.95 -14.07 21.86
CA TRP A 88 19.12 -13.05 20.80
C TRP A 88 18.13 -13.18 19.63
N TRP A 89 17.23 -14.17 19.64
CA TRP A 89 16.30 -14.40 18.53
C TRP A 89 15.33 -13.24 18.30
N HIS A 90 15.03 -12.45 19.34
CA HIS A 90 14.23 -11.24 19.21
C HIS A 90 14.83 -10.25 18.22
N THR A 91 16.15 -10.23 18.05
CA THR A 91 16.84 -9.32 17.14
C THR A 91 16.50 -9.57 15.67
N ALA A 92 16.04 -10.78 15.30
CA ALA A 92 15.52 -11.07 13.98
C ALA A 92 14.28 -10.23 13.63
N VAL A 93 13.57 -9.72 14.63
CA VAL A 93 12.40 -8.84 14.46
C VAL A 93 12.74 -7.40 14.78
N THR A 94 13.39 -7.13 15.90
CA THR A 94 13.65 -5.75 16.36
C THR A 94 14.56 -4.99 15.42
N ALA A 95 15.53 -5.65 14.80
CA ALA A 95 16.41 -5.06 13.80
C ALA A 95 15.66 -4.43 12.62
N GLY A 96 14.48 -4.95 12.28
CA GLY A 96 13.64 -4.43 11.20
C GLY A 96 13.02 -3.06 11.49
N PHE A 97 13.10 -2.57 12.72
CA PHE A 97 12.61 -1.25 13.13
C PHE A 97 13.73 -0.28 13.51
N LEU A 98 14.97 -0.71 13.36
CA LEU A 98 16.15 0.10 13.55
C LEU A 98 16.75 0.48 12.19
N HIS A 99 17.38 1.66 12.11
CA HIS A 99 18.02 2.12 10.88
C HIS A 99 19.41 2.69 11.20
N ALA A 100 20.27 2.75 10.18
CA ALA A 100 21.57 3.36 10.31
C ALA A 100 21.38 4.83 10.75
N GLN A 101 22.04 5.21 11.84
CA GLN A 101 21.90 6.57 12.38
C GLN A 101 22.40 7.58 11.35
N PHE A 102 21.60 8.63 11.15
CA PHE A 102 21.89 9.72 10.20
C PHE A 102 21.94 9.34 8.71
N ASP A 103 21.63 8.09 8.36
CA ASP A 103 21.35 7.71 6.97
C ASP A 103 19.87 7.93 6.64
N LEU A 104 19.53 9.17 6.38
CA LEU A 104 18.16 9.55 6.02
C LEU A 104 17.67 8.86 4.76
N MET A 105 18.56 8.59 3.80
CA MET A 105 18.20 7.92 2.54
C MET A 105 17.83 6.46 2.77
N HIS A 106 18.47 5.78 3.73
CA HIS A 106 18.11 4.42 4.12
C HIS A 106 16.69 4.36 4.73
N VAL A 107 16.37 5.27 5.67
CA VAL A 107 15.02 5.37 6.25
C VAL A 107 13.99 5.71 5.19
N LEU A 108 14.26 6.76 4.39
CA LEU A 108 13.34 7.24 3.37
C LEU A 108 13.06 6.18 2.30
N GLY A 109 14.09 5.47 1.85
CA GLY A 109 13.95 4.37 0.89
C GLY A 109 13.01 3.26 1.40
N ASN A 110 13.19 2.85 2.66
CA ASN A 110 12.29 1.87 3.29
C ASN A 110 10.85 2.40 3.41
N VAL A 111 10.66 3.61 3.92
CA VAL A 111 9.35 4.24 4.08
C VAL A 111 8.61 4.36 2.74
N VAL A 112 9.32 4.77 1.69
CA VAL A 112 8.75 4.91 0.34
C VAL A 112 8.26 3.56 -0.19
N ILE A 113 9.08 2.51 -0.13
CA ILE A 113 8.67 1.18 -0.59
C ILE A 113 7.54 0.62 0.29
N LEU A 114 7.64 0.73 1.61
CA LEU A 114 6.59 0.27 2.53
C LEU A 114 5.25 0.98 2.27
N ALA A 115 5.26 2.26 1.93
CA ALA A 115 4.05 3.01 1.61
C ALA A 115 3.52 2.66 0.22
N LEU A 116 4.34 2.80 -0.83
CA LEU A 116 3.89 2.68 -2.21
C LEU A 116 3.57 1.24 -2.63
N VAL A 117 4.27 0.26 -2.08
CA VAL A 117 4.04 -1.17 -2.35
C VAL A 117 3.15 -1.79 -1.28
N GLY A 118 3.37 -1.44 -0.02
CA GLY A 118 2.68 -2.06 1.12
C GLY A 118 1.20 -1.75 1.16
N VAL A 119 0.79 -0.50 0.95
CA VAL A 119 -0.63 -0.11 0.99
C VAL A 119 -1.45 -0.83 -0.09
N PRO A 120 -1.07 -0.81 -1.38
CA PRO A 120 -1.80 -1.56 -2.40
C PRO A 120 -1.79 -3.08 -2.16
N LEU A 121 -0.67 -3.63 -1.68
CA LEU A 121 -0.60 -5.07 -1.38
C LEU A 121 -1.53 -5.46 -0.21
N GLU A 122 -1.64 -4.63 0.83
CA GLU A 122 -2.60 -4.85 1.91
C GLU A 122 -4.04 -4.83 1.41
N GLN A 123 -4.37 -3.93 0.47
CA GLN A 123 -5.70 -3.88 -0.16
C GLN A 123 -6.02 -5.17 -0.94
N ARG A 124 -5.00 -5.80 -1.55
CA ARG A 124 -5.13 -7.09 -2.24
C ARG A 124 -5.32 -8.26 -1.28
N LEU A 125 -4.56 -8.29 -0.20
CA LEU A 125 -4.46 -9.44 0.70
C LEU A 125 -5.41 -9.34 1.91
N GLY A 126 -5.75 -8.12 2.31
CA GLY A 126 -6.33 -7.84 3.62
C GLY A 126 -5.26 -7.87 4.72
N THR A 127 -5.54 -7.18 5.83
CA THR A 127 -4.57 -6.89 6.89
C THR A 127 -3.89 -8.13 7.48
N LYS A 128 -4.63 -9.23 7.70
CA LYS A 128 -4.04 -10.45 8.31
C LYS A 128 -3.00 -11.12 7.42
N ARG A 129 -3.29 -11.25 6.11
CA ARG A 129 -2.36 -11.85 5.15
C ARG A 129 -1.20 -10.94 4.86
N TYR A 130 -1.44 -9.61 4.80
CA TYR A 130 -0.40 -8.61 4.69
C TYR A 130 0.58 -8.68 5.86
N ALA A 131 0.08 -8.78 7.10
CA ALA A 131 0.92 -8.96 8.30
C ALA A 131 1.80 -10.23 8.20
N ALA A 132 1.24 -11.33 7.70
CA ALA A 132 2.00 -12.56 7.47
C ALA A 132 3.10 -12.37 6.41
N VAL A 133 2.80 -11.72 5.29
CA VAL A 133 3.79 -11.40 4.25
C VAL A 133 4.90 -10.51 4.81
N TYR A 134 4.55 -9.45 5.55
CA TYR A 134 5.54 -8.57 6.18
C TYR A 134 6.46 -9.35 7.13
N ALA A 135 5.88 -10.17 8.02
CA ALA A 135 6.65 -11.00 8.96
C ALA A 135 7.56 -12.01 8.24
N ILE A 136 7.06 -12.68 7.20
CA ILE A 136 7.85 -13.65 6.42
C ILE A 136 8.98 -12.94 5.68
N GLY A 137 8.75 -11.76 5.09
CA GLY A 137 9.78 -10.97 4.44
C GLY A 137 10.87 -10.54 5.42
N LEU A 138 10.47 -10.05 6.60
CA LEU A 138 11.39 -9.64 7.65
C LEU A 138 12.23 -10.83 8.16
N LEU A 139 11.58 -11.94 8.54
CA LEU A 139 12.25 -13.12 9.07
C LEU A 139 13.08 -13.84 8.01
N GLY A 140 12.58 -13.91 6.76
CA GLY A 140 13.31 -14.47 5.63
C GLY A 140 14.59 -13.69 5.32
N GLY A 141 14.51 -12.37 5.40
CA GLY A 141 15.68 -11.49 5.29
C GLY A 141 16.68 -11.72 6.43
N SER A 142 16.21 -11.73 7.67
CA SER A 142 17.04 -11.99 8.85
C SER A 142 17.72 -13.36 8.80
N LEU A 143 16.99 -14.38 8.38
CA LEU A 143 17.53 -15.74 8.22
C LEU A 143 18.59 -15.80 7.12
N ALA A 144 18.31 -15.23 5.96
CA ALA A 144 19.25 -15.24 4.84
C ALA A 144 20.55 -14.50 5.17
N TRP A 145 20.45 -13.32 5.85
CA TRP A 145 21.62 -12.60 6.35
C TRP A 145 22.43 -13.43 7.34
N THR A 146 21.76 -14.05 8.32
CA THR A 146 22.40 -14.89 9.33
C THR A 146 23.14 -16.07 8.71
N LEU A 147 22.51 -16.76 7.75
CA LEU A 147 23.12 -17.91 7.07
C LEU A 147 24.31 -17.52 6.19
N ALA A 148 24.20 -16.42 5.45
CA ALA A 148 25.26 -15.92 4.58
C ALA A 148 26.46 -15.38 5.37
N ASN A 149 26.24 -14.90 6.59
CA ASN A 149 27.26 -14.28 7.43
C ASN A 149 27.43 -15.04 8.77
N TRP A 150 27.30 -16.35 8.72
CA TRP A 150 27.37 -17.20 9.92
C TRP A 150 28.58 -16.88 10.79
N GLN A 151 28.35 -16.64 12.09
CA GLN A 151 29.34 -16.23 13.09
C GLN A 151 29.95 -14.83 12.89
N SER A 152 29.54 -14.06 11.89
CA SER A 152 29.98 -12.67 11.73
C SER A 152 29.45 -11.80 12.89
N ILE A 153 30.26 -10.81 13.28
CA ILE A 153 29.89 -9.75 14.23
C ILE A 153 29.29 -8.52 13.52
N THR A 154 29.24 -8.53 12.18
CA THR A 154 28.68 -7.43 11.39
C THR A 154 27.16 -7.33 11.61
N PRO A 155 26.65 -6.23 12.17
CA PRO A 155 25.23 -6.08 12.43
C PRO A 155 24.44 -5.84 11.14
N ALA A 156 23.17 -6.27 11.12
CA ALA A 156 22.18 -5.85 10.15
C ALA A 156 21.00 -5.18 10.87
N TRP A 157 20.47 -4.15 10.24
CA TRP A 157 19.28 -3.41 10.65
C TRP A 157 18.57 -2.81 9.44
N GLY A 158 17.30 -2.51 9.59
CA GLY A 158 16.46 -1.90 8.56
C GLY A 158 15.25 -2.74 8.19
N ALA A 159 14.17 -2.06 7.83
CA ALA A 159 12.94 -2.69 7.34
C ALA A 159 13.07 -3.27 5.92
N SER A 160 14.25 -3.15 5.30
CA SER A 160 14.47 -3.44 3.88
C SER A 160 14.23 -4.91 3.51
N GLY A 161 14.55 -5.86 4.41
CA GLY A 161 14.21 -7.28 4.18
C GLY A 161 12.71 -7.48 4.00
N ALA A 162 11.89 -6.84 4.84
CA ALA A 162 10.43 -6.85 4.68
C ALA A 162 9.98 -6.07 3.44
N ALA A 163 10.58 -4.91 3.15
CA ALA A 163 10.24 -4.09 1.98
C ALA A 163 10.48 -4.86 0.67
N PHE A 164 11.62 -5.55 0.55
CA PHE A 164 11.89 -6.48 -0.57
C PHE A 164 10.94 -7.67 -0.55
N GLY A 165 10.56 -8.15 0.63
CA GLY A 165 9.52 -9.16 0.78
C GLY A 165 8.18 -8.74 0.20
N LEU A 166 7.74 -7.50 0.44
CA LEU A 166 6.51 -6.97 -0.16
C LEU A 166 6.59 -6.94 -1.69
N LEU A 167 7.74 -6.56 -2.26
CA LEU A 167 7.97 -6.61 -3.71
C LEU A 167 7.91 -8.04 -4.26
N GLY A 168 8.53 -9.00 -3.57
CA GLY A 168 8.50 -10.41 -3.94
C GLY A 168 7.09 -10.99 -3.92
N ALA A 169 6.33 -10.73 -2.87
CA ALA A 169 4.94 -11.14 -2.76
C ALA A 169 4.06 -10.50 -3.83
N TYR A 170 4.24 -9.21 -4.08
CA TYR A 170 3.44 -8.50 -5.07
C TYR A 170 3.73 -9.00 -6.49
N LEU A 171 5.01 -9.20 -6.83
CA LEU A 171 5.40 -9.82 -8.10
C LEU A 171 4.79 -11.21 -8.28
N ALA A 172 4.77 -12.01 -7.22
CA ALA A 172 4.21 -13.36 -7.26
C ALA A 172 2.69 -13.38 -7.44
N GLY A 173 1.97 -12.38 -6.90
CA GLY A 173 0.51 -12.30 -6.91
C GLY A 173 -0.07 -11.49 -8.06
N TRP A 174 0.37 -10.25 -8.18
CA TRP A 174 -0.21 -9.24 -9.08
C TRP A 174 0.85 -8.47 -9.87
N PRO A 175 1.62 -9.13 -10.74
CA PRO A 175 2.75 -8.52 -11.46
C PRO A 175 2.36 -7.40 -12.42
N ARG A 176 1.09 -7.36 -12.85
CA ARG A 176 0.57 -6.37 -13.80
C ARG A 176 -0.07 -5.16 -13.14
N ASP A 177 -0.21 -5.16 -11.81
CA ASP A 177 -0.70 -3.97 -11.11
C ASP A 177 0.27 -2.82 -11.33
N GLU A 178 -0.28 -1.64 -11.53
CA GLU A 178 0.48 -0.41 -11.68
C GLU A 178 0.45 0.38 -10.38
N ILE A 179 1.62 0.78 -9.89
CA ILE A 179 1.74 1.60 -8.68
C ILE A 179 2.51 2.89 -9.01
N PRO A 180 2.18 4.03 -8.35
CA PRO A 180 2.96 5.26 -8.50
C PRO A 180 4.37 5.01 -7.98
N PHE A 181 5.38 5.32 -8.80
CA PHE A 181 6.77 5.16 -8.43
C PHE A 181 7.50 6.50 -8.57
N PRO A 182 8.20 6.99 -7.52
CA PRO A 182 8.68 8.37 -7.46
C PRO A 182 9.83 8.70 -8.42
N LEU A 183 10.47 7.70 -9.02
CA LEU A 183 11.63 7.92 -9.91
C LEU A 183 11.25 8.50 -11.27
N ILE A 184 10.01 8.28 -11.76
CA ILE A 184 9.51 8.84 -13.02
C ILE A 184 8.07 9.29 -12.79
N LEU A 185 7.91 10.55 -12.46
CA LEU A 185 6.69 11.22 -11.99
C LEU A 185 5.51 11.22 -12.96
N ILE A 186 5.60 10.65 -14.16
CA ILE A 186 4.61 10.88 -15.22
C ILE A 186 3.65 9.70 -15.41
N ARG A 187 4.01 8.48 -15.03
CA ARG A 187 3.16 7.29 -15.16
C ARG A 187 3.37 6.29 -14.05
N PRO A 188 2.32 5.60 -13.60
CA PRO A 188 2.45 4.42 -12.75
C PRO A 188 3.26 3.33 -13.48
N TRP A 189 4.03 2.57 -12.70
CA TRP A 189 4.84 1.49 -13.22
C TRP A 189 4.26 0.13 -12.84
N PRO A 190 4.32 -0.87 -13.74
CA PRO A 190 3.93 -2.23 -13.37
C PRO A 190 4.84 -2.75 -12.26
N VAL A 191 4.22 -3.42 -11.30
CA VAL A 191 4.94 -4.04 -10.16
C VAL A 191 6.05 -4.96 -10.64
N SER A 192 5.82 -5.71 -11.73
CA SER A 192 6.84 -6.59 -12.31
C SER A 192 8.11 -5.84 -12.67
N LEU A 193 7.98 -4.66 -13.28
CA LEU A 193 9.14 -3.85 -13.66
C LEU A 193 9.88 -3.34 -12.43
N ILE A 194 9.15 -2.82 -11.43
CA ILE A 194 9.73 -2.31 -10.20
C ILE A 194 10.46 -3.43 -9.44
N ALA A 195 9.76 -4.55 -9.23
CA ALA A 195 10.29 -5.68 -8.47
C ALA A 195 11.53 -6.30 -9.13
N LEU A 196 11.51 -6.51 -10.46
CA LEU A 196 12.63 -7.07 -11.19
C LEU A 196 13.81 -6.10 -11.27
N LEU A 197 13.55 -4.78 -11.41
CA LEU A 197 14.59 -3.76 -11.37
C LEU A 197 15.31 -3.75 -10.01
N TYR A 198 14.55 -3.72 -8.92
CA TYR A 198 15.14 -3.75 -7.57
C TYR A 198 15.87 -5.04 -7.29
N PHE A 199 15.29 -6.19 -7.64
CA PHE A 199 15.93 -7.49 -7.47
C PHE A 199 17.22 -7.62 -8.31
N GLY A 200 17.18 -7.21 -9.57
CA GLY A 200 18.35 -7.23 -10.45
C GLY A 200 19.45 -6.27 -9.99
N LEU A 201 19.07 -5.06 -9.54
CA LEU A 201 20.02 -4.10 -8.98
C LEU A 201 20.69 -4.64 -7.71
N GLU A 202 19.93 -5.37 -6.88
CA GLU A 202 20.46 -5.98 -5.67
C GLU A 202 21.46 -7.09 -5.96
N ILE A 203 21.21 -7.92 -6.95
CA ILE A 203 22.18 -8.93 -7.43
C ILE A 203 23.45 -8.25 -7.96
N ALA A 204 23.29 -7.20 -8.76
CA ALA A 204 24.43 -6.46 -9.31
C ALA A 204 25.28 -5.81 -8.21
N ARG A 205 24.64 -5.24 -7.20
CA ARG A 205 25.32 -4.64 -6.03
C ARG A 205 26.02 -5.69 -5.17
N TRP A 206 25.36 -6.83 -4.93
CA TRP A 206 25.98 -7.94 -4.22
C TRP A 206 27.24 -8.43 -4.95
N TRP A 207 27.17 -8.64 -6.27
CA TRP A 207 28.32 -9.02 -7.09
C TRP A 207 29.46 -7.98 -7.01
N ALA A 208 29.11 -6.69 -7.09
CA ALA A 208 30.11 -5.61 -6.96
C ALA A 208 30.74 -5.60 -5.57
N ALA A 209 29.98 -5.91 -4.52
CA ALA A 209 30.47 -6.00 -3.15
C ALA A 209 31.50 -7.15 -2.97
N GLU A 210 31.24 -8.33 -3.55
CA GLU A 210 32.18 -9.46 -3.57
C GLU A 210 33.49 -9.08 -4.30
N GLY A 211 33.43 -8.22 -5.32
CA GLY A 211 34.58 -7.65 -6.01
C GLY A 211 35.32 -6.53 -5.27
N GLY A 212 34.95 -6.23 -4.02
CA GLY A 212 35.58 -5.21 -3.18
C GLY A 212 35.10 -3.77 -3.44
N ALA A 213 34.11 -3.55 -4.31
CA ALA A 213 33.53 -2.24 -4.62
C ALA A 213 32.27 -1.91 -3.79
N GLY A 214 31.90 -2.77 -2.84
CA GLY A 214 30.63 -2.69 -2.11
C GLY A 214 30.73 -1.98 -0.76
N GLY A 215 29.63 -1.32 -0.37
CA GLY A 215 29.41 -0.79 0.97
C GLY A 215 28.77 -1.83 1.93
N ASN A 216 28.57 -1.43 3.19
CA ASN A 216 27.97 -2.26 4.25
C ASN A 216 26.44 -2.45 4.06
N VAL A 217 25.99 -2.99 2.94
CA VAL A 217 24.56 -3.26 2.70
C VAL A 217 24.28 -4.75 2.85
N ALA A 218 23.20 -5.06 3.55
CA ALA A 218 22.79 -6.44 3.81
C ALA A 218 22.04 -7.05 2.58
N HIS A 219 22.72 -7.18 1.44
CA HIS A 219 22.16 -7.67 0.17
C HIS A 219 21.45 -9.02 0.32
N MET A 220 22.05 -9.95 1.09
CA MET A 220 21.42 -11.25 1.33
C MET A 220 20.12 -11.17 2.11
N ALA A 221 19.97 -10.15 2.99
CA ALA A 221 18.69 -9.93 3.67
C ALA A 221 17.61 -9.47 2.68
N HIS A 222 17.94 -8.64 1.70
CA HIS A 222 17.00 -8.20 0.65
C HIS A 222 16.56 -9.37 -0.23
N LEU A 223 17.51 -10.13 -0.75
CA LEU A 223 17.23 -11.31 -1.58
C LEU A 223 16.44 -12.37 -0.81
N GLY A 224 16.81 -12.64 0.45
CA GLY A 224 16.12 -13.59 1.31
C GLY A 224 14.70 -13.21 1.60
N GLY A 225 14.44 -11.94 1.95
CA GLY A 225 13.09 -11.43 2.16
C GLY A 225 12.23 -11.53 0.91
N PHE A 226 12.76 -11.11 -0.24
CA PHE A 226 12.08 -11.20 -1.53
C PHE A 226 11.70 -12.65 -1.88
N LEU A 227 12.65 -13.56 -1.85
CA LEU A 227 12.43 -14.97 -2.22
C LEU A 227 11.49 -15.69 -1.25
N ALA A 228 11.63 -15.45 0.05
CA ALA A 228 10.76 -16.05 1.05
C ALA A 228 9.28 -15.75 0.79
N THR A 229 8.95 -14.51 0.51
CA THR A 229 7.56 -14.11 0.24
C THR A 229 7.09 -14.47 -1.16
N TYR A 230 7.96 -14.37 -2.18
CA TYR A 230 7.64 -14.80 -3.54
C TYR A 230 7.21 -16.28 -3.58
N LEU A 231 7.94 -17.14 -2.88
CA LEU A 231 7.66 -18.58 -2.83
C LEU A 231 6.45 -18.93 -1.96
N THR A 232 6.23 -18.20 -0.86
CA THR A 232 5.18 -18.52 0.11
C THR A 232 3.85 -17.84 -0.18
N LEU A 233 3.80 -16.80 -1.02
CA LEU A 233 2.55 -16.09 -1.33
C LEU A 233 1.43 -17.01 -1.80
N PRO A 234 1.65 -18.03 -2.66
CA PRO A 234 0.56 -18.93 -3.08
C PRO A 234 -0.15 -19.64 -1.94
N LEU A 235 0.57 -19.88 -0.84
CA LEU A 235 -0.01 -20.49 0.37
C LEU A 235 -0.78 -19.46 1.20
N ILE A 236 -0.20 -18.27 1.38
CA ILE A 236 -0.80 -17.18 2.15
C ILE A 236 -2.09 -16.67 1.49
N ALA A 237 -2.10 -16.57 0.16
CA ALA A 237 -3.23 -16.06 -0.61
C ALA A 237 -4.35 -17.10 -0.83
N ARG A 238 -4.21 -18.35 -0.37
CA ARG A 238 -5.26 -19.38 -0.49
C ARG A 238 -6.57 -18.91 0.13
N GLY A 239 -7.67 -19.05 -0.63
CA GLY A 239 -8.98 -18.58 -0.20
C GLY A 239 -9.07 -17.06 -0.06
N GLY A 240 -8.15 -16.34 -0.65
CA GLY A 240 -8.16 -14.89 -0.70
C GLY A 240 -9.14 -14.33 -1.73
N PRO A 241 -9.34 -13.00 -1.73
CA PRO A 241 -10.37 -12.37 -2.53
C PRO A 241 -10.12 -12.42 -4.05
N VAL A 242 -8.88 -12.67 -4.50
CA VAL A 242 -8.54 -12.65 -5.93
C VAL A 242 -7.66 -13.84 -6.30
N ALA A 243 -8.04 -14.54 -7.37
CA ALA A 243 -7.24 -15.63 -7.93
C ALA A 243 -5.97 -15.08 -8.61
N ARG A 244 -4.90 -15.85 -8.51
CA ARG A 244 -3.59 -15.53 -9.12
C ARG A 244 -3.72 -15.39 -10.65
N GLY A 245 -3.19 -14.31 -11.21
CA GLY A 245 -3.17 -14.09 -12.66
C GLY A 245 -4.46 -13.54 -13.26
N VAL A 246 -5.49 -13.31 -12.45
CA VAL A 246 -6.70 -12.62 -12.91
C VAL A 246 -6.39 -11.12 -13.03
N VAL A 247 -6.62 -10.56 -14.20
CA VAL A 247 -6.61 -9.10 -14.42
C VAL A 247 -7.94 -8.58 -13.88
N ASP A 248 -7.89 -7.96 -12.74
CA ASP A 248 -9.02 -7.22 -12.15
C ASP A 248 -8.68 -5.72 -12.12
N GLY A 249 -9.60 -4.90 -11.64
CA GLY A 249 -9.42 -3.44 -11.55
C GLY A 249 -8.29 -2.96 -10.63
N GLY A 250 -7.43 -3.84 -10.12
CA GLY A 250 -6.33 -3.48 -9.22
C GLY A 250 -6.78 -3.26 -7.77
N PRO A 251 -5.85 -2.94 -6.85
CA PRO A 251 -6.18 -2.58 -5.49
C PRO A 251 -6.90 -1.23 -5.44
N SER A 252 -7.80 -1.02 -4.48
CA SER A 252 -8.48 0.27 -4.30
C SER A 252 -7.49 1.31 -3.74
N GLY A 253 -6.84 2.08 -4.59
CA GLY A 253 -5.86 3.11 -4.22
C GLY A 253 -5.46 4.00 -5.39
N LEU A 254 -4.48 4.87 -5.18
CA LEU A 254 -4.03 5.86 -6.20
C LEU A 254 -3.56 5.22 -7.52
N SER A 255 -3.01 3.99 -7.45
CA SER A 255 -2.60 3.22 -8.64
C SER A 255 -3.76 2.73 -9.51
N THR A 256 -4.99 2.85 -9.01
CA THR A 256 -6.19 2.23 -9.60
C THR A 256 -7.18 3.23 -10.14
N LEU A 257 -6.78 4.47 -10.37
CA LEU A 257 -7.64 5.43 -11.06
C LEU A 257 -8.17 4.83 -12.37
N HIS A 258 -7.33 4.10 -13.13
CA HIS A 258 -7.75 3.38 -14.34
C HIS A 258 -8.67 2.19 -14.00
N GLY A 259 -8.29 1.31 -13.06
CA GLY A 259 -9.11 0.17 -12.69
C GLY A 259 -10.45 0.55 -12.03
N ARG A 260 -10.48 1.61 -11.23
CA ARG A 260 -11.71 2.21 -10.72
C ARG A 260 -12.58 2.77 -11.83
N ARG A 261 -11.96 3.44 -12.79
CA ARG A 261 -12.61 4.00 -13.97
C ARG A 261 -13.21 2.88 -14.83
N ASP A 262 -12.47 1.81 -15.06
CA ASP A 262 -12.94 0.64 -15.82
C ASP A 262 -14.02 -0.16 -15.08
N ALA A 263 -13.90 -0.32 -13.78
CA ALA A 263 -14.93 -0.95 -12.95
C ALA A 263 -16.21 -0.10 -12.89
N LEU A 264 -16.09 1.22 -12.79
CA LEU A 264 -17.21 2.14 -12.88
C LEU A 264 -17.83 2.11 -14.28
N ARG A 265 -17.02 2.11 -15.35
CA ARG A 265 -17.49 1.97 -16.73
C ARG A 265 -18.28 0.68 -16.94
N SER A 266 -17.77 -0.44 -16.45
CA SER A 266 -18.44 -1.76 -16.60
C SER A 266 -19.72 -1.88 -15.76
N SER A 267 -19.85 -1.14 -14.67
CA SER A 267 -21.06 -1.09 -13.84
C SER A 267 -22.10 -0.07 -14.30
N MET A 268 -21.74 0.81 -15.23
CA MET A 268 -22.65 1.85 -15.70
C MET A 268 -23.51 1.36 -16.85
N THR A 269 -24.79 1.69 -16.79
CA THR A 269 -25.73 1.42 -17.89
C THR A 269 -25.26 2.10 -19.18
N ASN A 270 -25.15 1.36 -20.26
CA ASN A 270 -24.81 1.91 -21.57
C ASN A 270 -26.01 2.71 -22.14
N LEU A 271 -25.89 4.03 -22.13
CA LEU A 271 -26.98 4.91 -22.56
C LEU A 271 -27.23 4.90 -24.09
N ARG A 272 -26.28 4.43 -24.91
CA ARG A 272 -26.46 4.37 -26.36
C ARG A 272 -27.59 3.44 -26.80
N ASN A 273 -27.92 2.48 -25.96
CA ASN A 273 -28.94 1.46 -26.23
C ASN A 273 -30.25 1.71 -25.43
N VAL A 274 -30.36 2.87 -24.79
CA VAL A 274 -31.54 3.22 -23.98
C VAL A 274 -32.23 4.42 -24.58
N ASP A 275 -33.49 4.28 -24.94
CA ASP A 275 -34.29 5.40 -25.46
C ASP A 275 -34.39 6.52 -24.43
N ASP A 276 -34.29 7.76 -24.90
CA ASP A 276 -34.51 8.91 -24.04
C ASP A 276 -35.97 8.99 -23.60
N PRO A 277 -36.25 9.52 -22.40
CA PRO A 277 -37.59 9.43 -21.79
C PRO A 277 -38.65 10.31 -22.48
N TRP A 278 -38.25 11.26 -23.32
CA TRP A 278 -39.17 12.08 -24.12
C TRP A 278 -39.55 11.35 -25.41
N THR A 279 -38.58 10.91 -26.17
CA THR A 279 -38.81 10.16 -27.43
C THR A 279 -39.54 8.86 -27.20
N ALA A 280 -39.23 8.14 -26.10
CA ALA A 280 -39.94 6.92 -25.70
C ALA A 280 -41.45 7.15 -25.44
N ARG A 281 -41.87 8.40 -25.16
CA ARG A 281 -43.25 8.78 -24.95
C ARG A 281 -43.87 9.52 -26.13
N GLY A 282 -43.18 9.56 -27.27
CA GLY A 282 -43.62 10.27 -28.47
C GLY A 282 -43.55 11.79 -28.35
N LEU A 283 -42.82 12.32 -27.36
CA LEU A 283 -42.61 13.73 -27.14
C LEU A 283 -41.30 14.20 -27.77
N PRO A 284 -41.24 15.40 -28.34
CA PRO A 284 -39.98 15.92 -28.85
C PRO A 284 -39.06 16.36 -27.73
N VAL A 285 -37.79 15.94 -27.75
CA VAL A 285 -36.76 16.47 -26.86
C VAL A 285 -36.67 18.01 -27.03
N PRO A 286 -36.68 18.78 -25.92
CA PRO A 286 -36.59 20.25 -25.99
C PRO A 286 -35.38 20.70 -26.83
N LYS A 287 -35.57 21.66 -27.73
CA LYS A 287 -34.52 22.08 -28.67
C LYS A 287 -33.19 22.43 -28.01
N ARG A 288 -33.27 23.11 -26.83
CA ARG A 288 -32.10 23.51 -26.03
C ARG A 288 -31.36 22.33 -25.41
N ALA A 289 -32.01 21.21 -25.18
CA ALA A 289 -31.45 20.04 -24.53
C ALA A 289 -30.88 19.00 -25.51
N ARG A 290 -31.18 19.08 -26.80
CA ARG A 290 -30.77 18.08 -27.81
C ARG A 290 -29.27 17.89 -27.90
N GLY A 291 -28.50 18.98 -27.88
CA GLY A 291 -27.05 18.95 -27.95
C GLY A 291 -26.44 18.30 -26.69
N VAL A 292 -26.97 18.65 -25.53
CA VAL A 292 -26.52 18.08 -24.24
C VAL A 292 -26.85 16.59 -24.15
N LEU A 293 -28.04 16.19 -24.55
CA LEU A 293 -28.44 14.79 -24.62
C LEU A 293 -27.53 13.99 -25.59
N ALA A 294 -27.24 14.51 -26.75
CA ALA A 294 -26.32 13.89 -27.71
C ALA A 294 -24.91 13.69 -27.07
N SER A 295 -24.39 14.74 -26.43
CA SER A 295 -23.10 14.66 -25.71
C SER A 295 -23.12 13.67 -24.58
N LEU A 296 -24.21 13.59 -23.81
CA LEU A 296 -24.41 12.60 -22.75
C LEU A 296 -24.40 11.16 -23.30
N LEU A 297 -25.07 10.91 -24.42
CA LEU A 297 -25.11 9.60 -25.05
C LEU A 297 -23.76 9.19 -25.64
N ASP A 298 -22.99 10.16 -26.17
CA ASP A 298 -21.65 9.93 -26.70
C ASP A 298 -20.63 9.67 -25.61
N ALA A 299 -20.68 10.44 -24.50
CA ALA A 299 -19.81 10.29 -23.34
C ALA A 299 -20.36 9.26 -22.33
N SER A 300 -21.24 8.36 -22.75
CA SER A 300 -21.96 7.44 -21.86
C SER A 300 -21.05 6.49 -21.07
N ASP A 301 -19.84 6.26 -21.54
CA ASP A 301 -18.80 5.41 -20.92
C ASP A 301 -17.76 6.17 -20.11
N GLU A 302 -17.88 7.52 -19.97
CA GLU A 302 -16.95 8.33 -19.20
C GLU A 302 -17.55 8.76 -17.84
N PRO A 303 -17.18 8.10 -16.72
CA PRO A 303 -17.78 8.37 -15.41
C PRO A 303 -17.67 9.82 -14.93
N GLU A 304 -16.54 10.46 -15.23
CA GLU A 304 -16.22 11.80 -14.72
C GLU A 304 -17.01 12.90 -15.41
N THR A 305 -17.29 12.74 -16.70
CA THR A 305 -18.04 13.71 -17.49
C THR A 305 -19.54 13.43 -17.47
N ARG A 306 -19.93 12.18 -17.24
CA ARG A 306 -21.33 11.74 -17.26
C ARG A 306 -22.21 12.46 -16.26
N LEU A 307 -21.76 12.64 -15.01
CA LEU A 307 -22.50 13.36 -13.99
C LEU A 307 -22.75 14.81 -14.42
N ALA A 308 -21.73 15.50 -14.92
CA ALA A 308 -21.84 16.86 -15.38
C ALA A 308 -22.86 17.02 -16.53
N TRP A 309 -22.89 16.06 -17.46
CA TRP A 309 -23.89 16.05 -18.53
C TRP A 309 -25.30 15.78 -18.04
N PHE A 310 -25.46 14.91 -17.01
CA PHE A 310 -26.77 14.68 -16.36
C PHE A 310 -27.26 15.95 -15.67
N GLU A 311 -26.41 16.64 -14.91
CA GLU A 311 -26.75 17.89 -14.23
C GLU A 311 -27.12 18.99 -15.24
N GLN A 312 -26.34 19.11 -16.32
CA GLN A 312 -26.65 20.08 -17.37
C GLN A 312 -27.97 19.76 -18.09
N LEU A 313 -28.24 18.48 -18.34
CA LEU A 313 -29.49 18.05 -18.95
C LEU A 313 -30.68 18.32 -18.02
N ALA A 314 -30.57 17.98 -16.74
CA ALA A 314 -31.62 18.22 -15.75
C ALA A 314 -32.05 19.68 -15.69
N ASN A 315 -31.10 20.63 -15.77
CA ASN A 315 -31.36 22.06 -15.77
C ASN A 315 -32.05 22.58 -17.07
N MET A 316 -32.11 21.76 -18.11
CA MET A 316 -32.65 22.16 -19.44
C MET A 316 -33.97 21.48 -19.79
N VAL A 317 -34.41 20.52 -18.98
CA VAL A 317 -35.61 19.72 -19.27
C VAL A 317 -36.60 19.77 -18.14
N GLN A 318 -37.83 19.39 -18.42
CA GLN A 318 -38.89 19.16 -17.45
C GLN A 318 -39.35 17.71 -17.54
N CYS A 319 -40.02 17.24 -16.50
CA CYS A 319 -40.56 15.89 -16.46
C CYS A 319 -41.57 15.70 -17.61
N PRO A 320 -41.40 14.62 -18.43
CA PRO A 320 -42.30 14.40 -19.57
C PRO A 320 -43.72 13.98 -19.17
N VAL A 321 -44.00 13.81 -17.87
CA VAL A 321 -45.32 13.39 -17.37
C VAL A 321 -46.06 14.52 -16.69
N CYS A 322 -45.36 15.33 -15.88
CA CYS A 322 -46.04 16.36 -15.04
C CYS A 322 -45.45 17.76 -15.20
N ASP A 323 -44.57 17.98 -16.14
CA ASP A 323 -43.86 19.25 -16.38
C ASP A 323 -43.10 19.80 -15.15
N GLY A 324 -42.96 19.01 -14.09
CA GLY A 324 -42.22 19.36 -12.89
C GLY A 324 -40.72 19.34 -13.11
N ASP A 325 -39.95 19.84 -12.12
CA ASP A 325 -38.51 19.90 -12.15
C ASP A 325 -37.90 18.49 -12.18
N VAL A 326 -36.75 18.39 -12.82
CA VAL A 326 -35.94 17.16 -12.92
C VAL A 326 -34.65 17.35 -12.16
N GLY A 327 -34.32 16.41 -11.29
CA GLY A 327 -33.07 16.36 -10.53
C GLY A 327 -32.18 15.21 -10.99
N VAL A 328 -30.93 15.24 -10.49
CA VAL A 328 -29.98 14.13 -10.66
C VAL A 328 -29.82 13.42 -9.34
N VAL A 329 -29.95 12.09 -9.36
CA VAL A 329 -29.74 11.22 -8.20
C VAL A 329 -28.60 10.24 -8.52
N GLU A 330 -27.59 10.18 -7.67
CA GLU A 330 -26.52 9.20 -7.80
C GLU A 330 -26.97 7.83 -7.29
N ARG A 331 -26.75 6.80 -8.08
CA ARG A 331 -27.02 5.41 -7.75
C ARG A 331 -25.77 4.55 -7.97
N LYS A 332 -25.80 3.32 -7.48
CA LYS A 332 -24.69 2.36 -7.63
C LYS A 332 -24.26 2.14 -9.09
N ASN A 333 -25.21 2.21 -10.03
CA ASN A 333 -24.99 2.03 -11.47
C ASN A 333 -24.86 3.36 -12.23
N GLY A 334 -24.54 4.46 -11.54
CA GLY A 334 -24.32 5.78 -12.08
C GLY A 334 -25.46 6.78 -11.83
N PRO A 335 -25.29 8.04 -12.29
CA PRO A 335 -26.29 9.10 -12.14
C PRO A 335 -27.53 8.81 -12.97
N ARG A 336 -28.69 9.31 -12.48
CA ARG A 336 -30.00 9.16 -13.09
C ARG A 336 -30.78 10.47 -13.04
N LEU A 337 -31.60 10.74 -14.06
CA LEU A 337 -32.62 11.78 -14.00
C LEU A 337 -33.84 11.27 -13.24
N GLN A 338 -34.31 12.06 -12.32
CA GLN A 338 -35.51 11.73 -11.53
C GLN A 338 -36.42 12.95 -11.46
N CYS A 339 -37.75 12.71 -11.56
CA CYS A 339 -38.73 13.76 -11.34
C CYS A 339 -38.75 14.20 -9.87
N ALA A 340 -38.70 15.49 -9.60
CA ALA A 340 -38.74 16.03 -8.25
C ALA A 340 -40.10 15.83 -7.55
N ASN A 341 -41.19 15.72 -8.33
CA ASN A 341 -42.53 15.54 -7.79
C ASN A 341 -42.88 14.09 -7.48
N ASP A 342 -42.49 13.17 -8.38
CA ASP A 342 -42.73 11.74 -8.22
C ASP A 342 -41.68 10.92 -9.01
N PRO A 343 -40.86 10.09 -8.35
CA PRO A 343 -39.89 9.23 -9.01
C PRO A 343 -40.49 8.29 -10.05
N GLN A 344 -41.78 7.92 -9.97
CA GLN A 344 -42.44 7.06 -10.94
C GLN A 344 -42.71 7.78 -12.29
N HIS A 345 -42.73 9.09 -12.32
CA HIS A 345 -42.89 9.87 -13.54
C HIS A 345 -41.67 9.82 -14.43
N LEU A 346 -40.49 9.87 -13.83
CA LEU A 346 -39.19 9.82 -14.52
C LEU A 346 -38.13 9.23 -13.60
N ASP A 347 -37.53 8.12 -13.98
CA ASP A 347 -36.31 7.54 -13.43
C ASP A 347 -35.51 6.95 -14.62
N TRP A 348 -34.59 7.74 -15.17
CA TRP A 348 -33.87 7.38 -16.39
C TRP A 348 -32.34 7.47 -16.19
N PRO A 349 -31.58 6.52 -16.69
CA PRO A 349 -31.96 5.29 -17.40
C PRO A 349 -32.69 4.27 -16.48
N PRO A 350 -33.52 3.36 -17.04
CA PRO A 350 -34.25 2.39 -16.25
C PRO A 350 -33.28 1.45 -15.51
N SER A 351 -33.69 0.93 -14.36
CA SER A 351 -32.93 -0.11 -13.64
C SER A 351 -33.04 -1.45 -14.37
N GLU A 352 -31.96 -2.20 -14.43
CA GLU A 352 -31.96 -3.55 -15.05
C GLU A 352 -32.96 -4.53 -14.37
N GLU A 353 -33.41 -4.21 -13.15
CA GLU A 353 -34.46 -5.00 -12.46
C GLU A 353 -35.87 -4.80 -13.02
N ALA A 354 -36.09 -3.82 -13.91
CA ALA A 354 -37.41 -3.53 -14.49
C ALA A 354 -37.62 -4.19 -15.88
N THR A 355 -36.65 -4.91 -16.39
CA THR A 355 -36.70 -5.60 -17.71
C THR A 355 -36.64 -7.14 -17.65
N GLY A 356 -36.87 -7.70 -16.43
CA GLY A 356 -36.98 -9.17 -16.24
C GLY A 356 -38.41 -9.66 -16.09
#